data_77910df68b4e286242ec7b28dfe4c302
#
_entry.id   77910df68b4e286242ec7b28dfe4c302
#
_cell.length_a   1.000
_cell.length_b   1.000
_cell.length_c   1.000
_cell.angle_alpha   90.00
_cell.angle_beta   90.00
_cell.angle_gamma   90.00
#
_symmetry.space_group_name_H-M   'P 1'
#
loop_
_entity.id
_entity.type
_entity.pdbx_description
1 polymer ?
#
loop_
_entity_poly.entity_id
_entity_poly.type
_entity_poly.pdbx_seq_one_letter_code
_entity_poly.pdbx_strand_id
1 'polypeptide(L)'
;ATGHKVVVDQGKKATCTEDGLTEGKHCSVCKEVIKKQEVIPATGHKVVVDQGKKATCTEDGLTEGKHCSVCKEVIKKQEVIPATGHKVVVDQAKEATCAENGLTEGSHCSVCNEVIKKQEVIPSTGHKEVLDSAKEATCTNTGLTEGIHCSICNKIIKKQEIIPALGHDFKDGVCTRCHNQLKGQWKQSGNKWWYQYEDGTYPKNEFIAIDNKLYRFDQYGYMQTGWFKVNNEDYYASTSGEIKAQWVGSGNTWYYVDADGKMVTGFQTISGVKYYFETNGLMKKGWFKVNGTDYYASTSGAIKAQWVGSGNNWYYVDADGKMVTGFQTISGAKYYFANSGLMQTGWFKINGADYYATSSGAITAQWVGSGNTWYYVDADGKMVTGFQTISGVKYYFETNGLMKKGWFKVNGTDYYASTSGAIKAQWVGSGNNWYYVDADGKMVTGFQTIAGAKYYFASSGLMQKGWFKINGADYYATSSGAIEAQWVGSGNTWYYVDADGKMVTGYQTVAGAKYYFAESGLMQTGWFKINGEYYYAASSGVISAQWVKSGNNWYYVDANGKMVTGDYKINKKVYRFDANGVWLR
;
A
#
# COMPACT_ATOMS: atom_id res chain seq x y z
N ALA A 1 -2.73 16.14 89.09
CA ALA A 1 -2.06 15.38 88.02
C ALA A 1 -2.29 16.13 86.70
N THR A 2 -1.23 16.77 86.23
CA THR A 2 -1.21 17.45 84.95
C THR A 2 -1.14 16.42 83.87
N GLY A 3 -2.26 16.25 83.09
CA GLY A 3 -2.30 15.27 82.00
C GLY A 3 -1.25 15.56 80.92
N HIS A 4 -0.91 14.55 80.17
CA HIS A 4 0.06 14.66 79.07
C HIS A 4 -0.39 15.67 78.02
N LYS A 5 0.53 16.55 77.60
CA LYS A 5 0.32 17.48 76.51
C LYS A 5 0.67 16.76 75.22
N VAL A 6 -0.34 16.24 74.57
CA VAL A 6 -0.19 15.36 73.41
C VAL A 6 0.23 16.14 72.16
N VAL A 7 1.26 15.66 71.48
CA VAL A 7 1.67 16.09 70.13
C VAL A 7 1.52 14.85 69.22
N VAL A 8 1.03 15.09 68.02
CA VAL A 8 0.86 14.04 67.00
C VAL A 8 2.14 13.96 66.14
N ASP A 9 2.74 12.77 66.11
CA ASP A 9 3.81 12.47 65.18
C ASP A 9 3.18 12.07 63.85
N GLN A 10 3.46 12.89 62.84
CA GLN A 10 2.87 12.68 61.53
C GLN A 10 3.22 11.32 60.93
N GLY A 11 2.22 10.65 60.42
CA GLY A 11 2.42 9.43 59.64
C GLY A 11 3.09 9.72 58.30
N LYS A 12 3.83 8.77 57.79
CA LYS A 12 4.39 8.78 56.42
C LYS A 12 3.73 7.63 55.63
N LYS A 13 3.22 7.91 54.48
CA LYS A 13 2.69 6.83 53.60
C LYS A 13 3.85 5.97 53.10
N ALA A 14 3.64 4.66 53.06
CA ALA A 14 4.56 3.75 52.40
C ALA A 14 4.61 4.04 50.90
N THR A 15 5.78 3.90 50.34
CA THR A 15 6.01 3.91 48.89
C THR A 15 6.26 2.49 48.38
N CYS A 16 6.62 2.34 47.14
CA CYS A 16 6.99 1.01 46.61
C CYS A 16 8.22 0.41 47.32
N THR A 17 9.14 1.24 47.75
CA THR A 17 10.45 0.84 48.27
C THR A 17 10.72 1.24 49.73
N GLU A 18 9.95 2.16 50.23
CA GLU A 18 10.16 2.64 51.60
C GLU A 18 8.90 2.40 52.43
N ASP A 19 9.16 1.97 53.64
CA ASP A 19 8.12 1.82 54.64
C ASP A 19 7.52 3.16 55.04
N GLY A 20 6.26 3.19 55.25
CA GLY A 20 5.53 4.29 55.84
C GLY A 20 5.46 4.14 57.37
N LEU A 21 4.86 5.09 57.99
CA LEU A 21 4.60 5.08 59.42
C LEU A 21 3.17 5.55 59.69
N THR A 22 2.50 4.93 60.60
CA THR A 22 1.21 5.41 61.10
C THR A 22 1.43 6.68 61.96
N GLU A 23 0.37 7.41 62.19
CA GLU A 23 0.46 8.54 63.14
C GLU A 23 0.72 8.03 64.57
N GLY A 24 1.72 8.60 65.17
CA GLY A 24 2.04 8.40 66.58
C GLY A 24 1.57 9.58 67.44
N LYS A 25 1.79 9.46 68.71
CA LYS A 25 1.54 10.53 69.67
C LYS A 25 2.55 10.45 70.82
N HIS A 26 3.11 11.57 71.16
CA HIS A 26 3.98 11.66 72.35
C HIS A 26 3.63 12.90 73.20
N CYS A 27 4.09 12.91 74.36
CA CYS A 27 3.92 14.09 75.24
C CYS A 27 5.02 15.09 74.96
N SER A 28 4.68 16.34 74.63
CA SER A 28 5.66 17.39 74.34
C SER A 28 6.52 17.79 75.54
N VAL A 29 6.07 17.45 76.75
CA VAL A 29 6.76 17.83 78.00
C VAL A 29 7.65 16.71 78.54
N CYS A 30 7.12 15.51 78.71
CA CYS A 30 7.88 14.37 79.27
C CYS A 30 8.48 13.44 78.21
N LYS A 31 8.19 13.64 76.93
CA LYS A 31 8.64 12.82 75.81
C LYS A 31 8.11 11.38 75.82
N GLU A 32 7.23 11.06 76.75
CA GLU A 32 6.61 9.72 76.78
C GLU A 32 5.78 9.49 75.50
N VAL A 33 5.97 8.31 74.91
CA VAL A 33 5.24 7.88 73.71
C VAL A 33 3.87 7.38 74.11
N ILE A 34 2.84 8.14 73.81
CA ILE A 34 1.43 7.82 74.12
C ILE A 34 0.87 6.82 73.11
N LYS A 35 1.29 6.97 71.88
CA LYS A 35 1.00 6.03 70.78
C LYS A 35 2.21 5.93 69.87
N LYS A 36 2.78 4.75 69.84
CA LYS A 36 3.94 4.47 68.96
C LYS A 36 3.49 4.46 67.50
N GLN A 37 4.33 5.03 66.66
CA GLN A 37 4.14 4.86 65.21
C GLN A 37 4.46 3.40 64.85
N GLU A 38 3.58 2.82 64.08
CA GLU A 38 3.78 1.48 63.49
C GLU A 38 4.26 1.62 62.06
N VAL A 39 5.13 0.74 61.67
CA VAL A 39 5.63 0.68 60.31
C VAL A 39 4.53 0.16 59.38
N ILE A 40 4.28 0.89 58.34
CA ILE A 40 3.45 0.44 57.21
C ILE A 40 4.43 -0.09 56.17
N PRO A 41 4.48 -1.40 55.95
CA PRO A 41 5.45 -1.97 55.03
C PRO A 41 5.35 -1.36 53.62
N ALA A 42 6.50 -1.20 53.01
CA ALA A 42 6.57 -0.81 51.61
C ALA A 42 5.67 -1.69 50.73
N THR A 43 4.96 -1.08 49.86
CA THR A 43 3.91 -1.76 49.05
C THR A 43 4.47 -2.69 47.99
N GLY A 44 5.80 -2.65 47.79
CA GLY A 44 6.44 -3.34 46.69
C GLY A 44 6.13 -2.74 45.32
N HIS A 45 6.85 -3.17 44.33
CA HIS A 45 6.63 -2.72 42.96
C HIS A 45 5.49 -3.50 42.33
N LYS A 46 4.51 -2.78 41.77
CA LYS A 46 3.48 -3.38 40.92
C LYS A 46 4.00 -3.45 39.49
N VAL A 47 4.51 -4.60 39.15
CA VAL A 47 5.21 -4.83 37.88
C VAL A 47 4.25 -4.84 36.69
N VAL A 48 4.59 -4.07 35.67
CA VAL A 48 4.00 -4.12 34.35
C VAL A 48 5.07 -4.55 33.36
N VAL A 49 4.70 -5.39 32.44
CA VAL A 49 5.60 -5.88 31.39
C VAL A 49 5.53 -4.95 30.19
N ASP A 50 6.67 -4.43 29.80
CA ASP A 50 6.85 -3.71 28.55
C ASP A 50 7.12 -4.72 27.45
N GLN A 51 6.20 -4.82 26.52
CA GLN A 51 6.26 -5.84 25.46
C GLN A 51 7.52 -5.68 24.60
N GLY A 52 8.15 -6.79 24.34
CA GLY A 52 9.26 -6.86 23.41
C GLY A 52 8.81 -6.70 21.96
N LYS A 53 9.69 -6.22 21.14
CA LYS A 53 9.54 -6.16 19.67
C LYS A 53 10.58 -7.09 19.05
N LYS A 54 10.20 -7.95 18.15
CA LYS A 54 11.17 -8.77 17.41
C LYS A 54 11.98 -7.88 16.46
N ALA A 55 13.29 -8.14 16.40
CA ALA A 55 14.13 -7.53 15.39
C ALA A 55 13.72 -7.99 13.98
N THR A 56 13.84 -7.10 13.03
CA THR A 56 13.72 -7.40 11.60
C THR A 56 15.10 -7.40 10.96
N CYS A 57 15.14 -7.50 9.65
CA CYS A 57 16.43 -7.41 8.95
C CYS A 57 17.10 -6.05 9.13
N THR A 58 16.33 -4.98 9.24
CA THR A 58 16.81 -3.58 9.24
C THR A 58 16.52 -2.81 10.51
N GLU A 59 15.61 -3.30 11.32
CA GLU A 59 15.24 -2.62 12.55
C GLU A 59 15.56 -3.47 13.77
N ASP A 60 16.09 -2.82 14.75
CA ASP A 60 16.31 -3.44 16.04
C ASP A 60 15.00 -3.82 16.71
N GLY A 61 15.01 -4.93 17.37
CA GLY A 61 13.98 -5.36 18.29
C GLY A 61 14.26 -4.90 19.72
N LEU A 62 13.40 -5.25 20.61
CA LEU A 62 13.55 -5.00 22.03
C LEU A 62 13.13 -6.26 22.82
N THR A 63 13.87 -6.58 23.84
CA THR A 63 13.45 -7.60 24.80
C THR A 63 12.28 -7.10 25.64
N GLU A 64 11.60 -8.00 26.31
CA GLU A 64 10.60 -7.59 27.30
C GLU A 64 11.27 -6.88 28.47
N GLY A 65 10.77 -5.72 28.78
CA GLY A 65 11.11 -4.94 29.96
C GLY A 65 10.08 -5.10 31.07
N LYS A 66 10.34 -4.45 32.15
CA LYS A 66 9.40 -4.36 33.27
C LYS A 66 9.58 -3.05 34.01
N HIS A 67 8.50 -2.38 34.29
CA HIS A 67 8.51 -1.19 35.14
C HIS A 67 7.44 -1.26 36.22
N CYS A 68 7.54 -0.45 37.20
CA CYS A 68 6.52 -0.34 38.23
C CYS A 68 5.41 0.62 37.76
N SER A 69 4.17 0.16 37.73
CA SER A 69 3.03 1.01 37.33
C SER A 69 2.76 2.18 38.28
N VAL A 70 3.29 2.10 39.50
CA VAL A 70 3.06 3.09 40.57
C VAL A 70 4.15 4.14 40.63
N CYS A 71 5.42 3.74 40.78
CA CYS A 71 6.56 4.68 40.92
C CYS A 71 7.32 4.91 39.60
N LYS A 72 6.95 4.23 38.52
CA LYS A 72 7.59 4.30 37.19
C LYS A 72 9.05 3.80 37.14
N GLU A 73 9.56 3.28 38.21
CA GLU A 73 10.91 2.71 38.25
C GLU A 73 11.03 1.55 37.26
N VAL A 74 12.11 1.54 36.50
CA VAL A 74 12.41 0.47 35.55
C VAL A 74 13.00 -0.71 36.30
N ILE A 75 12.24 -1.77 36.48
CA ILE A 75 12.62 -2.99 37.17
C ILE A 75 13.50 -3.86 36.27
N LYS A 76 13.18 -3.90 35.01
CA LYS A 76 13.99 -4.55 33.98
C LYS A 76 13.97 -3.70 32.75
N LYS A 77 15.10 -3.17 32.37
CA LYS A 77 15.25 -2.38 31.15
C LYS A 77 15.09 -3.29 29.94
N GLN A 78 14.40 -2.78 28.93
CA GLN A 78 14.42 -3.42 27.63
C GLN A 78 15.82 -3.31 27.03
N GLU A 79 16.33 -4.40 26.54
CA GLU A 79 17.58 -4.46 25.81
C GLU A 79 17.28 -4.48 24.33
N VAL A 80 18.12 -3.82 23.58
CA VAL A 80 18.03 -3.83 22.14
C VAL A 80 18.42 -5.21 21.63
N ILE A 81 17.59 -5.79 20.81
CA ILE A 81 17.90 -6.97 20.02
C ILE A 81 18.35 -6.44 18.66
N PRO A 82 19.64 -6.51 18.35
CA PRO A 82 20.12 -5.96 17.09
C PRO A 82 19.36 -6.51 15.91
N ALA A 83 19.15 -5.66 14.90
CA ALA A 83 18.62 -6.07 13.63
C ALA A 83 19.41 -7.29 13.10
N THR A 84 18.69 -8.27 12.61
CA THR A 84 19.29 -9.56 12.22
C THR A 84 20.17 -9.47 10.99
N GLY A 85 20.14 -8.31 10.32
CA GLY A 85 20.77 -8.13 9.03
C GLY A 85 20.02 -8.89 7.94
N HIS A 86 20.42 -8.64 6.72
CA HIS A 86 19.86 -9.35 5.58
C HIS A 86 20.54 -10.71 5.41
N LYS A 87 19.75 -11.77 5.34
CA LYS A 87 20.23 -13.09 4.95
C LYS A 87 20.26 -13.17 3.43
N VAL A 88 21.44 -12.92 2.89
CA VAL A 88 21.65 -12.80 1.44
C VAL A 88 21.47 -14.16 0.75
N VAL A 89 20.65 -14.18 -0.27
CA VAL A 89 20.58 -15.26 -1.26
C VAL A 89 21.00 -14.69 -2.59
N VAL A 90 21.85 -15.43 -3.27
CA VAL A 90 22.37 -15.03 -4.57
C VAL A 90 21.37 -15.42 -5.65
N ASP A 91 20.97 -14.44 -6.44
CA ASP A 91 20.23 -14.64 -7.67
C ASP A 91 21.24 -14.90 -8.78
N GLN A 92 21.23 -16.13 -9.27
CA GLN A 92 22.23 -16.59 -10.22
C GLN A 92 22.26 -15.73 -11.48
N ALA A 93 23.46 -15.45 -11.93
CA ALA A 93 23.67 -14.81 -13.22
C ALA A 93 23.14 -15.73 -14.35
N LYS A 94 22.60 -15.11 -15.36
CA LYS A 94 22.26 -15.77 -16.64
C LYS A 94 23.19 -15.16 -17.70
N GLU A 95 23.93 -16.00 -18.38
CA GLU A 95 24.76 -15.51 -19.49
C GLU A 95 23.88 -14.99 -20.62
N ALA A 96 24.30 -13.88 -21.22
CA ALA A 96 23.67 -13.38 -22.42
C ALA A 96 23.97 -14.32 -23.59
N THR A 97 22.95 -14.58 -24.37
CA THR A 97 23.13 -15.29 -25.65
C THR A 97 23.12 -14.28 -26.79
N CYS A 98 23.27 -14.76 -27.99
CA CYS A 98 23.17 -13.85 -29.13
C CYS A 98 21.76 -13.30 -29.38
N ALA A 99 20.74 -13.91 -28.80
CA ALA A 99 19.32 -13.51 -28.99
C ALA A 99 18.62 -13.05 -27.71
N GLU A 100 19.13 -13.44 -26.57
CA GLU A 100 18.52 -13.10 -25.29
C GLU A 100 19.50 -12.37 -24.39
N ASN A 101 18.98 -11.41 -23.70
CA ASN A 101 19.73 -10.73 -22.65
C ASN A 101 20.08 -11.69 -21.52
N GLY A 102 21.25 -11.55 -20.99
CA GLY A 102 21.66 -12.15 -19.74
C GLY A 102 21.31 -11.26 -18.56
N LEU A 103 21.67 -11.73 -17.41
CA LEU A 103 21.52 -11.00 -16.15
C LEU A 103 22.81 -11.17 -15.34
N THR A 104 23.27 -10.11 -14.73
CA THR A 104 24.36 -10.20 -13.75
C THR A 104 23.86 -10.95 -12.51
N GLU A 105 24.79 -11.42 -11.72
CA GLU A 105 24.47 -11.94 -10.41
C GLU A 105 23.87 -10.84 -9.53
N GLY A 106 22.72 -11.12 -8.99
CA GLY A 106 22.04 -10.28 -8.03
C GLY A 106 22.02 -10.89 -6.64
N SER A 107 21.33 -10.27 -5.75
CA SER A 107 21.02 -10.88 -4.44
C SER A 107 19.85 -10.20 -3.77
N HIS A 108 19.09 -11.00 -3.06
CA HIS A 108 18.00 -10.54 -2.23
C HIS A 108 18.06 -11.14 -0.82
N CYS A 109 17.31 -10.60 0.07
CA CYS A 109 17.20 -11.15 1.41
C CYS A 109 16.15 -12.25 1.46
N SER A 110 16.53 -13.47 1.87
CA SER A 110 15.60 -14.61 1.99
C SER A 110 14.53 -14.43 3.09
N VAL A 111 14.63 -13.38 3.89
CA VAL A 111 13.73 -13.15 5.02
C VAL A 111 12.72 -12.04 4.72
N CYS A 112 13.15 -10.93 4.12
CA CYS A 112 12.29 -9.77 3.82
C CYS A 112 12.09 -9.52 2.32
N ASN A 113 12.72 -10.31 1.45
CA ASN A 113 12.70 -10.20 -0.01
C ASN A 113 13.24 -8.86 -0.56
N GLU A 114 13.90 -8.06 0.27
CA GLU A 114 14.53 -6.83 -0.20
C GLU A 114 15.66 -7.14 -1.17
N VAL A 115 15.71 -6.44 -2.28
CA VAL A 115 16.76 -6.59 -3.28
C VAL A 115 18.00 -5.87 -2.77
N ILE A 116 19.03 -6.64 -2.41
CA ILE A 116 20.30 -6.13 -1.88
C ILE A 116 21.22 -5.70 -3.02
N LYS A 117 21.25 -6.51 -4.06
CA LYS A 117 21.94 -6.20 -5.31
C LYS A 117 21.03 -6.54 -6.47
N LYS A 118 20.61 -5.52 -7.18
CA LYS A 118 19.77 -5.69 -8.36
C LYS A 118 20.54 -6.39 -9.47
N GLN A 119 19.92 -7.36 -10.11
CA GLN A 119 20.46 -7.89 -11.35
C GLN A 119 20.38 -6.82 -12.44
N GLU A 120 21.49 -6.61 -13.10
CA GLU A 120 21.58 -5.76 -14.27
C GLU A 120 21.45 -6.59 -15.53
N VAL A 121 20.81 -6.03 -16.52
CA VAL A 121 20.68 -6.69 -17.82
C VAL A 121 22.03 -6.65 -18.53
N ILE A 122 22.54 -7.83 -18.87
CA ILE A 122 23.65 -7.97 -19.79
C ILE A 122 23.03 -8.03 -21.18
N PRO A 123 23.23 -7.01 -22.00
CA PRO A 123 22.65 -7.02 -23.34
C PRO A 123 23.03 -8.29 -24.09
N SER A 124 22.10 -8.80 -24.89
CA SER A 124 22.39 -9.90 -25.81
C SER A 124 23.61 -9.53 -26.66
N THR A 125 24.48 -10.48 -26.87
CA THR A 125 25.74 -10.23 -27.60
C THR A 125 25.51 -9.94 -29.08
N GLY A 126 24.26 -10.02 -29.50
CA GLY A 126 23.90 -9.93 -30.92
C GLY A 126 24.33 -11.19 -31.68
N HIS A 127 23.83 -11.32 -32.86
CA HIS A 127 24.23 -12.43 -33.71
C HIS A 127 25.63 -12.14 -34.32
N LYS A 128 26.52 -13.09 -34.15
CA LYS A 128 27.81 -13.06 -34.85
C LYS A 128 27.59 -13.55 -36.28
N GLU A 129 27.47 -12.60 -37.18
CA GLU A 129 27.16 -12.87 -38.56
C GLU A 129 28.27 -13.59 -39.30
N VAL A 130 27.93 -14.64 -40.02
CA VAL A 130 28.77 -15.31 -40.99
C VAL A 130 28.03 -15.28 -42.32
N LEU A 131 28.79 -14.88 -43.31
CA LEU A 131 28.30 -14.76 -44.69
C LEU A 131 28.21 -16.17 -45.32
N ASP A 132 27.02 -16.53 -45.76
CA ASP A 132 26.77 -17.66 -46.63
C ASP A 132 26.98 -17.17 -48.06
N SER A 133 28.07 -17.61 -48.67
CA SER A 133 28.47 -17.13 -49.99
C SER A 133 27.37 -17.32 -51.03
N ALA A 134 27.19 -16.30 -51.84
CA ALA A 134 26.34 -16.40 -53.00
C ALA A 134 26.85 -17.48 -53.96
N LYS A 135 25.93 -18.14 -54.60
CA LYS A 135 26.23 -19.00 -55.76
C LYS A 135 25.57 -18.37 -56.98
N GLU A 136 26.39 -18.06 -57.95
CA GLU A 136 25.87 -17.51 -59.18
C GLU A 136 24.93 -18.48 -59.89
N ALA A 137 23.79 -17.95 -60.38
CA ALA A 137 22.92 -18.72 -61.23
C ALA A 137 23.60 -18.92 -62.60
N THR A 138 23.47 -20.11 -63.16
CA THR A 138 23.86 -20.37 -64.52
C THR A 138 22.63 -20.41 -65.45
N CYS A 139 22.80 -20.66 -66.71
CA CYS A 139 21.69 -20.78 -67.63
C CYS A 139 20.73 -21.91 -67.24
N THR A 140 21.20 -22.98 -66.62
CA THR A 140 20.45 -24.20 -66.32
C THR A 140 20.29 -24.49 -64.84
N ASN A 141 21.12 -23.87 -64.01
CA ASN A 141 21.08 -24.10 -62.57
C ASN A 141 20.73 -22.81 -61.85
N THR A 142 19.89 -22.91 -60.85
CA THR A 142 19.59 -21.83 -59.93
C THR A 142 20.80 -21.42 -59.11
N GLY A 143 20.97 -20.14 -58.90
CA GLY A 143 21.93 -19.58 -57.96
C GLY A 143 21.30 -19.36 -56.56
N LEU A 144 22.10 -18.82 -55.71
CA LEU A 144 21.68 -18.41 -54.36
C LEU A 144 22.22 -17.00 -54.09
N THR A 145 21.45 -16.14 -53.52
CA THR A 145 21.94 -14.87 -53.00
C THR A 145 22.84 -15.10 -51.80
N GLU A 146 23.58 -14.09 -51.41
CA GLU A 146 24.26 -14.13 -50.13
C GLU A 146 23.23 -14.26 -48.99
N GLY A 147 23.49 -15.18 -48.10
CA GLY A 147 22.81 -15.33 -46.85
C GLY A 147 23.67 -14.89 -45.69
N ILE A 148 23.08 -14.84 -44.53
CA ILE A 148 23.78 -14.58 -43.29
C ILE A 148 23.18 -15.48 -42.21
N HIS A 149 24.01 -16.21 -41.53
CA HIS A 149 23.61 -16.93 -40.32
C HIS A 149 24.49 -16.55 -39.13
N CYS A 150 23.99 -16.83 -37.97
CA CYS A 150 24.79 -16.63 -36.77
C CYS A 150 25.68 -17.84 -36.51
N SER A 151 26.99 -17.64 -36.43
CA SER A 151 27.98 -18.71 -36.17
C SER A 151 27.83 -19.36 -34.78
N ILE A 152 27.06 -18.75 -33.88
CA ILE A 152 26.91 -19.21 -32.49
C ILE A 152 25.63 -20.02 -32.33
N CYS A 153 24.48 -19.56 -32.85
CA CYS A 153 23.20 -20.21 -32.68
C CYS A 153 22.59 -20.78 -33.97
N ASN A 154 23.31 -20.65 -35.08
CA ASN A 154 22.88 -21.10 -36.42
C ASN A 154 21.55 -20.48 -36.91
N LYS A 155 21.05 -19.41 -36.23
CA LYS A 155 19.87 -18.71 -36.71
C LYS A 155 20.18 -18.05 -38.05
N ILE A 156 19.30 -18.28 -39.00
CA ILE A 156 19.35 -17.61 -40.28
C ILE A 156 18.92 -16.16 -40.06
N ILE A 157 19.82 -15.22 -40.28
CA ILE A 157 19.61 -13.77 -40.17
C ILE A 157 19.12 -13.22 -41.50
N LYS A 158 19.72 -13.67 -42.56
CA LYS A 158 19.33 -13.40 -43.94
C LYS A 158 19.30 -14.71 -44.69
N LYS A 159 18.11 -15.16 -45.07
CA LYS A 159 17.96 -16.38 -45.85
C LYS A 159 18.56 -16.16 -47.25
N GLN A 160 19.29 -17.14 -47.73
CA GLN A 160 19.64 -17.18 -49.15
C GLN A 160 18.37 -17.32 -49.98
N GLU A 161 18.19 -16.48 -50.92
CA GLU A 161 17.12 -16.57 -51.89
C GLU A 161 17.62 -17.28 -53.13
N ILE A 162 16.77 -18.11 -53.71
CA ILE A 162 17.10 -18.75 -54.96
C ILE A 162 17.08 -17.69 -56.07
N ILE A 163 18.22 -17.59 -56.74
CA ILE A 163 18.33 -16.84 -57.97
C ILE A 163 17.88 -17.83 -59.08
N PRO A 164 16.74 -17.58 -59.72
CA PRO A 164 16.31 -18.45 -60.79
C PRO A 164 17.45 -18.69 -61.82
N ALA A 165 17.50 -19.88 -62.34
CA ALA A 165 18.42 -20.17 -63.46
C ALA A 165 18.17 -19.09 -64.55
N LEU A 166 19.25 -18.54 -65.04
CA LEU A 166 19.20 -17.35 -65.89
C LEU A 166 18.54 -17.57 -67.24
N GLY A 167 18.24 -18.83 -67.52
CA GLY A 167 17.81 -19.22 -68.85
C GLY A 167 18.88 -19.01 -69.88
N HIS A 168 18.65 -19.48 -71.06
CA HIS A 168 19.54 -19.23 -72.16
C HIS A 168 19.11 -17.91 -72.87
N ASP A 169 20.00 -16.92 -72.92
CA ASP A 169 19.78 -15.66 -73.69
C ASP A 169 20.60 -15.80 -75.00
N PHE A 170 19.88 -16.11 -76.06
CA PHE A 170 20.50 -16.44 -77.34
C PHE A 170 20.58 -15.20 -78.24
N LYS A 171 21.80 -14.84 -78.63
CA LYS A 171 22.07 -13.93 -79.73
C LYS A 171 22.81 -14.73 -80.81
N ASP A 172 22.27 -14.72 -82.02
CA ASP A 172 22.80 -15.44 -83.18
C ASP A 172 23.00 -16.97 -82.94
N GLY A 173 22.11 -17.58 -82.16
CA GLY A 173 22.14 -19.02 -81.96
C GLY A 173 23.04 -19.53 -80.85
N VAL A 174 23.74 -18.62 -80.15
CA VAL A 174 24.66 -18.95 -79.05
C VAL A 174 24.18 -18.27 -77.79
N CYS A 175 24.05 -18.99 -76.72
CA CYS A 175 23.74 -18.37 -75.42
C CYS A 175 24.84 -17.41 -75.02
N THR A 176 24.49 -16.11 -74.78
CA THR A 176 25.45 -15.05 -74.43
C THR A 176 26.11 -15.29 -73.07
N ARG A 177 25.52 -16.13 -72.22
CA ARG A 177 25.95 -16.39 -70.85
C ARG A 177 26.79 -17.67 -70.69
N CYS A 178 26.34 -18.77 -71.29
CA CYS A 178 27.02 -20.09 -71.17
C CYS A 178 27.63 -20.56 -72.51
N HIS A 179 27.47 -19.81 -73.56
CA HIS A 179 27.94 -20.09 -74.92
C HIS A 179 27.38 -21.42 -75.50
N ASN A 180 26.35 -22.00 -74.85
CA ASN A 180 25.68 -23.15 -75.41
C ASN A 180 24.67 -22.73 -76.51
N GLN A 181 24.62 -23.51 -77.59
CA GLN A 181 23.79 -23.27 -78.78
C GLN A 181 22.42 -23.90 -78.72
N LEU A 182 21.62 -23.74 -77.66
CA LEU A 182 20.30 -24.39 -77.57
C LEU A 182 19.20 -23.34 -77.36
N LYS A 183 18.59 -22.88 -78.39
CA LYS A 183 17.28 -22.26 -78.39
C LYS A 183 16.22 -23.39 -78.26
N GLY A 184 15.08 -23.03 -77.68
CA GLY A 184 13.98 -23.93 -77.61
C GLY A 184 12.69 -23.20 -78.01
N GLN A 185 11.64 -23.95 -78.22
CA GLN A 185 10.33 -23.47 -78.51
C GLN A 185 9.29 -24.17 -77.69
N TRP A 186 8.32 -23.42 -77.22
CA TRP A 186 7.12 -24.00 -76.60
C TRP A 186 6.35 -24.78 -77.63
N LYS A 187 6.01 -26.02 -77.31
CA LYS A 187 5.18 -26.95 -78.11
C LYS A 187 3.95 -27.34 -77.28
N GLN A 188 2.87 -27.60 -77.96
CA GLN A 188 1.60 -28.01 -77.34
C GLN A 188 1.02 -29.23 -78.05
N SER A 189 0.48 -30.17 -77.26
CA SER A 189 -0.38 -31.24 -77.76
C SER A 189 -1.58 -31.42 -76.83
N GLY A 190 -2.76 -31.13 -77.30
CA GLY A 190 -3.94 -31.02 -76.45
C GLY A 190 -3.75 -29.94 -75.39
N ASN A 191 -3.94 -30.32 -74.15
CA ASN A 191 -3.75 -29.41 -73.00
C ASN A 191 -2.35 -29.49 -72.37
N LYS A 192 -1.40 -30.24 -72.99
CA LYS A 192 -0.05 -30.43 -72.44
C LYS A 192 0.94 -29.57 -73.21
N TRP A 193 1.78 -28.86 -72.47
CA TRP A 193 2.85 -28.01 -72.95
C TRP A 193 4.19 -28.62 -72.58
N TRP A 194 5.20 -28.49 -73.51
CA TRP A 194 6.59 -28.81 -73.23
C TRP A 194 7.49 -27.79 -73.92
N TYR A 195 8.70 -27.69 -73.49
CA TYR A 195 9.72 -26.85 -74.13
C TYR A 195 10.71 -27.71 -74.84
N GLN A 196 10.79 -27.59 -76.16
CA GLN A 196 11.70 -28.39 -76.96
C GLN A 196 12.87 -27.54 -77.39
N TYR A 197 14.10 -28.03 -77.05
CA TYR A 197 15.31 -27.40 -77.51
C TYR A 197 15.53 -27.65 -78.99
N GLU A 198 16.45 -26.87 -79.63
CA GLU A 198 16.73 -26.96 -81.07
C GLU A 198 17.39 -28.30 -81.46
N ASP A 199 18.07 -28.97 -80.53
CA ASP A 199 18.60 -30.32 -80.72
C ASP A 199 17.54 -31.43 -80.64
N GLY A 200 16.29 -31.06 -80.43
CA GLY A 200 15.18 -31.98 -80.30
C GLY A 200 14.97 -32.55 -78.90
N THR A 201 15.87 -32.24 -77.95
CA THR A 201 15.72 -32.65 -76.55
C THR A 201 14.74 -31.73 -75.81
N TYR A 202 14.34 -32.10 -74.61
CA TYR A 202 13.41 -31.35 -73.78
C TYR A 202 13.65 -31.63 -72.28
N PRO A 203 13.41 -30.68 -71.41
CA PRO A 203 13.62 -30.84 -69.96
C PRO A 203 12.71 -31.93 -69.41
N LYS A 204 13.22 -32.74 -68.47
CA LYS A 204 12.50 -33.80 -67.77
C LYS A 204 12.80 -33.81 -66.32
N ASN A 205 11.76 -33.87 -65.49
CA ASN A 205 11.83 -34.02 -64.04
C ASN A 205 12.74 -32.93 -63.38
N GLU A 206 12.67 -31.71 -63.90
CA GLU A 206 13.49 -30.59 -63.45
C GLU A 206 12.78 -29.23 -63.48
N PHE A 207 13.31 -28.27 -62.69
CA PHE A 207 12.88 -26.88 -62.72
C PHE A 207 13.80 -26.15 -63.69
N ILE A 208 13.20 -25.37 -64.59
CA ILE A 208 13.95 -24.63 -65.62
C ILE A 208 13.42 -23.19 -65.68
N ALA A 209 14.36 -22.21 -65.73
CA ALA A 209 14.03 -20.83 -66.04
C ALA A 209 14.00 -20.63 -67.54
N ILE A 210 12.88 -20.20 -68.07
CA ILE A 210 12.67 -19.86 -69.48
C ILE A 210 12.14 -18.42 -69.50
N ASP A 211 12.84 -17.49 -70.20
CA ASP A 211 12.45 -16.06 -70.28
C ASP A 211 12.26 -15.42 -68.87
N ASN A 212 13.18 -15.68 -67.97
CA ASN A 212 13.16 -15.20 -66.55
C ASN A 212 11.97 -15.69 -65.71
N LYS A 213 11.27 -16.72 -66.16
CA LYS A 213 10.18 -17.38 -65.44
C LYS A 213 10.54 -18.82 -65.13
N LEU A 214 10.27 -19.25 -63.90
CA LEU A 214 10.52 -20.60 -63.45
C LEU A 214 9.35 -21.52 -63.87
N TYR A 215 9.69 -22.71 -64.39
CA TYR A 215 8.74 -23.73 -64.78
C TYR A 215 9.18 -25.07 -64.25
N ARG A 216 8.28 -26.03 -64.06
CA ARG A 216 8.57 -27.42 -63.70
C ARG A 216 8.08 -28.33 -64.82
N PHE A 217 8.93 -29.26 -65.22
CA PHE A 217 8.59 -30.31 -66.19
C PHE A 217 8.56 -31.69 -65.49
N ASP A 218 7.56 -32.49 -65.82
CA ASP A 218 7.42 -33.83 -65.27
C ASP A 218 8.43 -34.82 -65.90
N GLN A 219 8.39 -36.09 -65.48
CA GLN A 219 9.29 -37.14 -66.00
C GLN A 219 9.12 -37.41 -67.50
N TYR A 220 8.00 -37.01 -68.07
CA TYR A 220 7.73 -37.13 -69.49
C TYR A 220 8.08 -35.86 -70.27
N GLY A 221 8.46 -34.81 -69.59
CA GLY A 221 8.84 -33.51 -70.18
C GLY A 221 7.66 -32.56 -70.35
N TYR A 222 6.49 -32.82 -69.77
CA TYR A 222 5.35 -31.92 -69.80
C TYR A 222 5.42 -30.88 -68.68
N MET A 223 5.12 -29.65 -68.99
CA MET A 223 5.04 -28.53 -68.07
C MET A 223 3.94 -28.80 -67.04
N GLN A 224 4.28 -28.67 -65.77
CA GLN A 224 3.35 -28.80 -64.62
C GLN A 224 2.54 -27.51 -64.44
N THR A 225 1.25 -27.67 -64.13
CA THR A 225 0.35 -26.58 -63.72
C THR A 225 -0.48 -27.00 -62.52
N GLY A 226 -0.94 -26.05 -61.68
CA GLY A 226 -1.67 -26.39 -60.46
C GLY A 226 -0.74 -26.99 -59.40
N TRP A 227 -1.33 -27.79 -58.53
CA TRP A 227 -0.58 -28.52 -57.45
C TRP A 227 0.11 -29.75 -57.97
N PHE A 228 1.37 -29.92 -57.59
CA PHE A 228 2.13 -31.13 -57.91
C PHE A 228 3.15 -31.44 -56.78
N LYS A 229 3.69 -32.64 -56.75
CA LYS A 229 4.66 -33.07 -55.74
C LYS A 229 6.04 -33.29 -56.33
N VAL A 230 7.06 -32.84 -55.58
CA VAL A 230 8.46 -33.13 -55.83
C VAL A 230 9.07 -33.59 -54.52
N ASN A 231 9.64 -34.80 -54.47
CA ASN A 231 10.22 -35.39 -53.26
C ASN A 231 9.30 -35.35 -52.04
N ASN A 232 8.02 -35.67 -52.24
CA ASN A 232 6.95 -35.63 -51.22
C ASN A 232 6.54 -34.23 -50.72
N GLU A 233 7.11 -33.17 -51.26
CA GLU A 233 6.74 -31.78 -50.94
C GLU A 233 5.79 -31.24 -52.01
N ASP A 234 4.84 -30.41 -51.58
CA ASP A 234 3.82 -29.84 -52.43
C ASP A 234 4.32 -28.51 -53.04
N TYR A 235 4.14 -28.37 -54.33
CA TYR A 235 4.45 -27.19 -55.15
C TYR A 235 3.24 -26.75 -55.94
N TYR A 236 3.23 -25.49 -56.32
CA TYR A 236 2.19 -24.96 -57.19
C TYR A 236 2.76 -24.10 -58.34
N ALA A 237 2.31 -24.36 -59.53
CA ALA A 237 2.52 -23.51 -60.70
C ALA A 237 1.19 -22.91 -61.16
N SER A 238 1.22 -21.67 -61.65
CA SER A 238 0.03 -21.02 -62.20
C SER A 238 -0.55 -21.78 -63.37
N THR A 239 -1.72 -21.38 -63.85
CA THR A 239 -2.32 -21.96 -65.04
C THR A 239 -1.45 -21.79 -66.29
N SER A 240 -0.54 -20.79 -66.31
CA SER A 240 0.45 -20.60 -67.36
C SER A 240 1.73 -21.44 -67.16
N GLY A 241 1.81 -22.23 -66.08
CA GLY A 241 2.97 -23.01 -65.68
C GLY A 241 4.03 -22.19 -64.91
N GLU A 242 3.91 -20.87 -64.84
CA GLU A 242 4.86 -20.00 -64.13
C GLU A 242 4.82 -20.28 -62.63
N ILE A 243 6.01 -20.50 -62.08
CA ILE A 243 6.25 -20.70 -60.63
C ILE A 243 6.76 -19.40 -60.04
N LYS A 244 6.07 -18.92 -59.00
CA LYS A 244 6.46 -17.70 -58.23
C LYS A 244 5.71 -17.67 -56.92
N ALA A 245 6.19 -16.81 -56.00
CA ALA A 245 5.47 -16.56 -54.78
C ALA A 245 4.06 -16.04 -55.04
N GLN A 246 3.06 -16.78 -54.52
CA GLN A 246 1.65 -16.38 -54.71
C GLN A 246 0.71 -17.02 -53.71
N TRP A 247 -0.40 -16.35 -53.47
CA TRP A 247 -1.53 -16.90 -52.76
C TRP A 247 -2.30 -17.84 -53.72
N VAL A 248 -2.66 -19.02 -53.20
CA VAL A 248 -3.38 -20.04 -53.94
C VAL A 248 -4.61 -20.44 -53.15
N GLY A 249 -5.77 -20.35 -53.73
CA GLY A 249 -6.99 -20.80 -53.07
C GLY A 249 -8.20 -19.93 -53.37
N SER A 250 -9.31 -20.25 -52.74
CA SER A 250 -10.58 -19.51 -52.84
C SER A 250 -11.44 -19.71 -51.60
N GLY A 251 -12.30 -18.75 -51.30
CA GLY A 251 -13.19 -18.81 -50.14
C GLY A 251 -12.42 -18.90 -48.83
N ASN A 252 -12.59 -19.96 -48.10
CA ASN A 252 -11.94 -20.19 -46.80
C ASN A 252 -10.67 -21.04 -46.87
N THR A 253 -10.31 -21.53 -48.08
CA THR A 253 -9.18 -22.42 -48.27
C THR A 253 -8.06 -21.71 -48.98
N TRP A 254 -7.08 -21.21 -48.22
CA TRP A 254 -5.96 -20.43 -48.74
C TRP A 254 -4.62 -21.08 -48.36
N TYR A 255 -3.74 -21.11 -49.31
CA TYR A 255 -2.35 -21.57 -49.21
C TYR A 255 -1.44 -20.45 -49.67
N TYR A 256 -0.19 -20.50 -49.33
CA TYR A 256 0.84 -19.64 -49.93
C TYR A 256 1.99 -20.55 -50.40
N VAL A 257 2.52 -20.21 -51.55
CA VAL A 257 3.73 -20.80 -52.05
C VAL A 257 4.81 -19.73 -52.14
N ASP A 258 6.03 -20.12 -51.80
CA ASP A 258 7.22 -19.24 -51.87
C ASP A 258 7.67 -18.98 -53.30
N ALA A 259 8.83 -18.29 -53.48
CA ALA A 259 9.35 -17.95 -54.81
C ALA A 259 9.69 -19.16 -55.64
N ASP A 260 9.94 -20.32 -55.00
CA ASP A 260 10.25 -21.58 -55.66
C ASP A 260 8.96 -22.41 -55.92
N GLY A 261 7.81 -21.82 -55.62
CA GLY A 261 6.53 -22.49 -55.75
C GLY A 261 6.23 -23.53 -54.68
N LYS A 262 7.08 -23.68 -53.69
CA LYS A 262 6.93 -24.64 -52.60
C LYS A 262 5.85 -24.16 -51.61
N MET A 263 4.96 -25.04 -51.20
CA MET A 263 3.94 -24.76 -50.22
C MET A 263 4.58 -24.46 -48.86
N VAL A 264 4.21 -23.32 -48.25
CA VAL A 264 4.75 -22.93 -46.94
C VAL A 264 3.90 -23.50 -45.79
N THR A 265 4.54 -23.73 -44.65
CA THR A 265 3.90 -24.20 -43.41
C THR A 265 4.45 -23.41 -42.21
N GLY A 266 3.76 -23.46 -41.07
CA GLY A 266 4.16 -22.75 -39.88
C GLY A 266 3.92 -21.24 -39.95
N PHE A 267 4.63 -20.48 -39.12
CA PHE A 267 4.56 -19.02 -39.15
C PHE A 267 5.35 -18.45 -40.34
N GLN A 268 4.70 -17.61 -41.12
CA GLN A 268 5.29 -16.94 -42.29
C GLN A 268 5.00 -15.45 -42.25
N THR A 269 5.95 -14.64 -42.68
CA THR A 269 5.71 -13.20 -42.90
C THR A 269 5.70 -12.93 -44.38
N ILE A 270 4.54 -12.53 -44.89
CA ILE A 270 4.28 -12.29 -46.32
C ILE A 270 3.89 -10.83 -46.49
N SER A 271 4.70 -10.10 -47.25
CA SER A 271 4.50 -8.64 -47.45
C SER A 271 4.33 -7.87 -46.13
N GLY A 272 5.14 -8.23 -45.09
CA GLY A 272 5.13 -7.56 -43.79
C GLY A 272 4.00 -8.00 -42.85
N VAL A 273 3.11 -8.89 -43.29
CA VAL A 273 2.03 -9.42 -42.45
C VAL A 273 2.32 -10.86 -42.04
N LYS A 274 2.15 -11.17 -40.76
CA LYS A 274 2.36 -12.52 -40.21
C LYS A 274 1.13 -13.39 -40.42
N TYR A 275 1.34 -14.64 -40.80
CA TYR A 275 0.33 -15.67 -41.00
C TYR A 275 0.78 -16.98 -40.39
N TYR A 276 -0.13 -17.93 -40.20
CA TYR A 276 0.20 -19.30 -39.82
C TYR A 276 -0.47 -20.29 -40.76
N PHE A 277 0.32 -21.24 -41.25
CA PHE A 277 -0.13 -22.33 -42.12
C PHE A 277 0.06 -23.66 -41.40
N GLU A 278 -0.96 -24.49 -41.42
CA GLU A 278 -0.87 -25.86 -40.89
C GLU A 278 0.15 -26.70 -41.67
N THR A 279 0.42 -27.90 -41.16
CA THR A 279 1.33 -28.84 -41.82
C THR A 279 0.82 -29.28 -43.20
N ASN A 280 -0.46 -29.17 -43.47
CA ASN A 280 -1.07 -29.37 -44.79
C ASN A 280 -1.10 -28.10 -45.66
N GLY A 281 -0.44 -27.03 -45.23
CA GLY A 281 -0.36 -25.74 -45.92
C GLY A 281 -1.58 -24.84 -45.78
N LEU A 282 -2.64 -25.27 -45.08
CA LEU A 282 -3.85 -24.44 -44.96
C LEU A 282 -3.65 -23.26 -44.02
N MET A 283 -3.94 -22.03 -44.50
CA MET A 283 -3.88 -20.82 -43.69
C MET A 283 -4.90 -20.83 -42.56
N LYS A 284 -4.46 -20.57 -41.34
CA LYS A 284 -5.34 -20.47 -40.18
C LYS A 284 -6.05 -19.13 -40.09
N LYS A 285 -7.28 -19.19 -39.62
CA LYS A 285 -8.15 -18.07 -39.25
C LYS A 285 -8.80 -18.38 -37.91
N GLY A 286 -9.08 -17.36 -37.09
CA GLY A 286 -9.65 -17.54 -35.77
C GLY A 286 -8.63 -18.12 -34.78
N TRP A 287 -9.14 -18.80 -33.76
CA TRP A 287 -8.32 -19.44 -32.70
C TRP A 287 -7.67 -20.74 -33.20
N PHE A 288 -6.40 -20.93 -32.86
CA PHE A 288 -5.69 -22.19 -33.13
C PHE A 288 -4.57 -22.41 -32.09
N LYS A 289 -4.07 -23.63 -32.01
CA LYS A 289 -2.99 -24.01 -31.08
C LYS A 289 -1.73 -24.39 -31.81
N VAL A 290 -0.59 -23.93 -31.31
CA VAL A 290 0.74 -24.40 -31.73
C VAL A 290 1.51 -24.76 -30.46
N ASN A 291 1.94 -26.01 -30.34
CA ASN A 291 2.67 -26.57 -29.20
C ASN A 291 1.98 -26.23 -27.85
N GLY A 292 0.66 -26.37 -27.78
CA GLY A 292 -0.14 -26.13 -26.58
C GLY A 292 -0.47 -24.65 -26.30
N THR A 293 0.12 -23.70 -27.03
CA THR A 293 -0.14 -22.26 -26.91
C THR A 293 -1.26 -21.84 -27.84
N ASP A 294 -2.19 -21.02 -27.33
CA ASP A 294 -3.30 -20.46 -28.10
C ASP A 294 -2.88 -19.21 -28.87
N TYR A 295 -3.23 -19.19 -30.13
CA TYR A 295 -2.99 -18.07 -31.07
C TYR A 295 -4.31 -17.67 -31.74
N TYR A 296 -4.36 -16.44 -32.24
CA TYR A 296 -5.48 -15.96 -33.02
C TYR A 296 -5.02 -15.25 -34.29
N ALA A 297 -5.60 -15.64 -35.39
CA ALA A 297 -5.48 -14.94 -36.68
C ALA A 297 -6.84 -14.31 -37.05
N SER A 298 -6.81 -13.11 -37.62
CA SER A 298 -8.03 -12.41 -38.08
C SER A 298 -8.77 -13.23 -39.14
N THR A 299 -9.94 -12.75 -39.55
CA THR A 299 -10.72 -13.34 -40.65
C THR A 299 -9.97 -13.34 -41.97
N SER A 300 -8.99 -12.41 -42.14
CA SER A 300 -8.06 -12.40 -43.29
C SER A 300 -6.86 -13.34 -43.13
N GLY A 301 -6.72 -14.03 -41.97
CA GLY A 301 -5.55 -14.82 -41.62
C GLY A 301 -4.41 -14.01 -41.02
N ALA A 302 -4.49 -12.69 -41.04
CA ALA A 302 -3.42 -11.84 -40.48
C ALA A 302 -3.28 -11.97 -38.98
N ILE A 303 -2.06 -12.16 -38.52
CA ILE A 303 -1.67 -12.26 -37.10
C ILE A 303 -1.09 -10.92 -36.67
N LYS A 304 -1.71 -10.30 -35.65
CA LYS A 304 -1.29 -9.02 -35.06
C LYS A 304 -1.91 -8.85 -33.69
N ALA A 305 -1.35 -7.94 -32.90
CA ALA A 305 -1.98 -7.54 -31.65
C ALA A 305 -3.42 -7.05 -31.86
N GLN A 306 -4.37 -7.65 -31.17
CA GLN A 306 -5.78 -7.27 -31.28
C GLN A 306 -6.64 -7.81 -30.14
N TRP A 307 -7.71 -7.10 -29.86
CA TRP A 307 -8.79 -7.60 -29.05
C TRP A 307 -9.63 -8.62 -29.82
N VAL A 308 -9.97 -9.69 -29.15
CA VAL A 308 -10.80 -10.77 -29.72
C VAL A 308 -12.00 -11.00 -28.81
N GLY A 309 -13.18 -10.67 -29.29
CA GLY A 309 -14.44 -10.81 -28.55
C GLY A 309 -15.27 -11.97 -29.04
N SER A 310 -15.96 -12.63 -28.11
CA SER A 310 -16.98 -13.64 -28.39
C SER A 310 -18.10 -13.52 -27.36
N GLY A 311 -19.21 -12.90 -27.73
CA GLY A 311 -20.28 -12.54 -26.79
C GLY A 311 -19.78 -11.54 -25.75
N ASN A 312 -19.93 -11.88 -24.47
CA ASN A 312 -19.44 -11.08 -23.35
C ASN A 312 -17.98 -11.39 -22.96
N ASN A 313 -17.34 -12.33 -23.67
CA ASN A 313 -15.98 -12.76 -23.39
C ASN A 313 -14.98 -12.01 -24.25
N TRP A 314 -13.98 -11.41 -23.62
CA TRP A 314 -12.91 -10.69 -24.29
C TRP A 314 -11.56 -11.30 -24.01
N TYR A 315 -10.78 -11.41 -25.05
CA TYR A 315 -9.39 -11.89 -25.04
C TYR A 315 -8.51 -10.85 -25.69
N TYR A 316 -7.23 -10.89 -25.43
CA TYR A 316 -6.25 -10.12 -26.17
C TYR A 316 -5.14 -11.04 -26.68
N VAL A 317 -4.68 -10.77 -27.86
CA VAL A 317 -3.49 -11.43 -28.40
C VAL A 317 -2.43 -10.39 -28.67
N ASP A 318 -1.17 -10.74 -28.40
CA ASP A 318 0.00 -9.88 -28.60
C ASP A 318 0.33 -9.73 -30.11
N ALA A 319 1.45 -9.02 -30.41
CA ALA A 319 1.89 -8.79 -31.78
C ALA A 319 2.21 -10.10 -32.53
N ASP A 320 2.51 -11.16 -31.80
CA ASP A 320 2.75 -12.50 -32.36
C ASP A 320 1.45 -13.32 -32.50
N GLY A 321 0.33 -12.71 -32.15
CA GLY A 321 -0.98 -13.37 -32.16
C GLY A 321 -1.19 -14.35 -31.02
N LYS A 322 -0.27 -14.39 -30.04
CA LYS A 322 -0.34 -15.29 -28.88
C LYS A 322 -1.34 -14.75 -27.87
N MET A 323 -2.21 -15.60 -27.36
CA MET A 323 -3.14 -15.25 -26.29
C MET A 323 -2.38 -14.83 -25.02
N VAL A 324 -2.72 -13.67 -24.49
CA VAL A 324 -2.10 -13.17 -23.26
C VAL A 324 -2.84 -13.63 -22.01
N THR A 325 -2.11 -13.75 -20.91
CA THR A 325 -2.64 -14.06 -19.58
C THR A 325 -1.99 -13.16 -18.53
N GLY A 326 -2.56 -13.11 -17.32
CA GLY A 326 -2.04 -12.26 -16.25
C GLY A 326 -2.30 -10.79 -16.50
N PHE A 327 -1.53 -9.94 -15.81
CA PHE A 327 -1.62 -8.48 -15.99
C PHE A 327 -0.98 -8.05 -17.31
N GLN A 328 -1.71 -7.23 -18.06
CA GLN A 328 -1.25 -6.65 -19.33
C GLN A 328 -1.55 -5.16 -19.36
N THR A 329 -0.65 -4.38 -19.93
CA THR A 329 -0.89 -2.97 -20.24
C THR A 329 -1.12 -2.83 -21.72
N ILE A 330 -2.31 -2.45 -22.12
CA ILE A 330 -2.74 -2.34 -23.53
C ILE A 330 -3.21 -0.92 -23.77
N SER A 331 -2.55 -0.22 -24.68
CA SER A 331 -2.85 1.19 -24.98
C SER A 331 -2.90 2.08 -23.73
N GLY A 332 -2.00 1.85 -22.77
CA GLY A 332 -1.89 2.63 -21.54
C GLY A 332 -2.86 2.25 -20.42
N ALA A 333 -3.82 1.37 -20.66
CA ALA A 333 -4.71 0.85 -19.62
C ALA A 333 -4.27 -0.55 -19.17
N LYS A 334 -4.39 -0.82 -17.88
CA LYS A 334 -4.06 -2.11 -17.27
C LYS A 334 -5.28 -3.03 -17.29
N TYR A 335 -5.04 -4.28 -17.59
CA TYR A 335 -6.06 -5.35 -17.63
C TYR A 335 -5.53 -6.60 -16.96
N TYR A 336 -6.42 -7.50 -16.57
CA TYR A 336 -6.04 -8.84 -16.11
C TYR A 336 -6.78 -9.91 -16.91
N PHE A 337 -6.01 -10.88 -17.40
CA PHE A 337 -6.53 -12.03 -18.12
C PHE A 337 -6.28 -13.30 -17.29
N ALA A 338 -7.32 -14.06 -17.05
CA ALA A 338 -7.20 -15.35 -16.36
C ALA A 338 -6.28 -16.32 -17.15
N ASN A 339 -5.90 -17.43 -16.54
CA ASN A 339 -5.10 -18.47 -17.23
C ASN A 339 -5.77 -19.01 -18.50
N SER A 340 -7.10 -18.89 -18.60
CA SER A 340 -7.88 -19.21 -19.80
C SER A 340 -7.79 -18.13 -20.90
N GLY A 341 -7.07 -17.03 -20.65
CA GLY A 341 -7.03 -15.85 -21.53
C GLY A 341 -8.25 -14.94 -21.42
N LEU A 342 -9.25 -15.26 -20.60
CA LEU A 342 -10.45 -14.45 -20.43
C LEU A 342 -10.15 -13.18 -19.64
N MET A 343 -10.45 -12.01 -20.22
CA MET A 343 -10.37 -10.72 -19.53
C MET A 343 -11.31 -10.70 -18.33
N GLN A 344 -10.80 -10.30 -17.19
CA GLN A 344 -11.60 -10.18 -15.97
C GLN A 344 -12.27 -8.82 -15.87
N THR A 345 -13.52 -8.81 -15.38
CA THR A 345 -14.33 -7.63 -15.09
C THR A 345 -15.02 -7.81 -13.73
N GLY A 346 -15.35 -6.70 -13.06
CA GLY A 346 -15.91 -6.77 -11.72
C GLY A 346 -14.90 -7.32 -10.69
N TRP A 347 -15.40 -7.99 -9.67
CA TRP A 347 -14.57 -8.64 -8.64
C TRP A 347 -14.04 -10.00 -9.10
N PHE A 348 -12.75 -10.24 -8.89
CA PHE A 348 -12.10 -11.52 -9.15
C PHE A 348 -10.95 -11.77 -8.16
N LYS A 349 -10.46 -13.02 -8.10
CA LYS A 349 -9.38 -13.39 -7.17
C LYS A 349 -8.11 -13.81 -7.90
N ILE A 350 -6.97 -13.37 -7.36
CA ILE A 350 -5.65 -13.84 -7.77
C ILE A 350 -4.93 -14.32 -6.49
N ASN A 351 -4.57 -15.58 -6.42
CA ASN A 351 -3.90 -16.19 -5.26
C ASN A 351 -4.58 -15.86 -3.91
N GLY A 352 -5.91 -15.88 -3.90
CA GLY A 352 -6.72 -15.62 -2.71
C GLY A 352 -6.97 -14.14 -2.40
N ALA A 353 -6.27 -13.20 -3.02
CA ALA A 353 -6.53 -11.76 -2.87
C ALA A 353 -7.62 -11.29 -3.85
N ASP A 354 -8.45 -10.36 -3.39
CA ASP A 354 -9.54 -9.77 -4.19
C ASP A 354 -9.03 -8.60 -5.02
N TYR A 355 -9.44 -8.59 -6.29
CA TYR A 355 -9.16 -7.55 -7.27
C TYR A 355 -10.44 -7.09 -7.95
N TYR A 356 -10.42 -5.88 -8.47
CA TYR A 356 -11.54 -5.34 -9.23
C TYR A 356 -11.08 -4.69 -10.53
N ALA A 357 -11.78 -4.99 -11.60
CA ALA A 357 -11.69 -4.30 -12.88
C ALA A 357 -13.04 -3.70 -13.24
N THR A 358 -13.05 -2.59 -13.95
CA THR A 358 -14.27 -1.96 -14.47
C THR A 358 -15.04 -2.89 -15.40
N SER A 359 -16.24 -2.52 -15.79
CA SER A 359 -17.01 -3.26 -16.80
C SER A 359 -16.30 -3.34 -18.16
N SER A 360 -15.39 -2.40 -18.45
CA SER A 360 -14.52 -2.44 -19.63
C SER A 360 -13.28 -3.30 -19.45
N GLY A 361 -13.06 -3.89 -18.27
CA GLY A 361 -11.87 -4.65 -17.89
C GLY A 361 -10.70 -3.78 -17.43
N ALA A 362 -10.79 -2.46 -17.53
CA ALA A 362 -9.70 -1.58 -17.10
C ALA A 362 -9.48 -1.62 -15.58
N ILE A 363 -8.23 -1.70 -15.18
CA ILE A 363 -7.80 -1.73 -13.78
C ILE A 363 -7.21 -0.38 -13.42
N THR A 364 -7.78 0.29 -12.45
CA THR A 364 -7.32 1.57 -11.91
C THR A 364 -7.69 1.69 -10.44
N ALA A 365 -6.99 2.56 -9.71
CA ALA A 365 -7.40 2.92 -8.36
C ALA A 365 -8.80 3.55 -8.39
N GLN A 366 -9.74 2.97 -7.65
CA GLN A 366 -11.12 3.47 -7.62
C GLN A 366 -11.93 2.99 -6.42
N TRP A 367 -12.95 3.76 -6.10
CA TRP A 367 -13.98 3.34 -5.18
C TRP A 367 -14.95 2.38 -5.88
N VAL A 368 -15.28 1.29 -5.19
CA VAL A 368 -16.19 0.26 -5.70
C VAL A 368 -17.28 0.00 -4.67
N GLY A 369 -18.53 0.13 -5.06
CA GLY A 369 -19.64 -0.14 -4.18
C GLY A 369 -20.83 0.79 -4.39
N SER A 370 -21.85 0.62 -3.53
CA SER A 370 -23.04 1.45 -3.51
C SER A 370 -23.68 1.47 -2.12
N GLY A 371 -24.43 2.52 -1.80
CA GLY A 371 -25.11 2.67 -0.52
C GLY A 371 -24.12 2.67 0.66
N ASN A 372 -24.27 1.71 1.55
CA ASN A 372 -23.40 1.58 2.73
C ASN A 372 -22.21 0.63 2.55
N THR A 373 -22.10 -0.03 1.40
CA THR A 373 -21.08 -1.04 1.12
C THR A 373 -20.05 -0.48 0.15
N TRP A 374 -18.94 0.03 0.66
CA TRP A 374 -17.88 0.64 -0.12
C TRP A 374 -16.54 -0.04 0.11
N TYR A 375 -15.84 -0.27 -0.95
CA TYR A 375 -14.48 -0.79 -1.03
C TYR A 375 -13.61 0.20 -1.77
N TYR A 376 -12.32 0.06 -1.63
CA TYR A 376 -11.36 0.75 -2.48
C TYR A 376 -10.36 -0.25 -3.04
N VAL A 377 -10.01 -0.07 -4.28
CA VAL A 377 -8.93 -0.83 -4.92
C VAL A 377 -7.80 0.13 -5.30
N ASP A 378 -6.57 -0.33 -5.14
CA ASP A 378 -5.38 0.44 -5.49
C ASP A 378 -5.16 0.52 -7.02
N ALA A 379 -4.04 1.12 -7.44
CA ALA A 379 -3.70 1.26 -8.86
C ALA A 379 -3.50 -0.09 -9.58
N ASP A 380 -3.26 -1.15 -8.82
CA ASP A 380 -3.17 -2.51 -9.33
C ASP A 380 -4.50 -3.24 -9.33
N GLY A 381 -5.56 -2.56 -8.94
CA GLY A 381 -6.90 -3.11 -8.81
C GLY A 381 -7.09 -4.01 -7.60
N LYS A 382 -6.09 -4.10 -6.71
CA LYS A 382 -6.15 -4.94 -5.51
C LYS A 382 -6.98 -4.27 -4.42
N MET A 383 -7.87 -5.01 -3.82
CA MET A 383 -8.67 -4.55 -2.69
C MET A 383 -7.77 -4.19 -1.51
N VAL A 384 -7.95 -2.98 -0.98
CA VAL A 384 -7.17 -2.51 0.17
C VAL A 384 -7.84 -2.87 1.49
N THR A 385 -7.02 -3.00 2.53
CA THR A 385 -7.47 -3.27 3.91
C THR A 385 -6.67 -2.40 4.89
N GLY A 386 -7.13 -2.29 6.13
CA GLY A 386 -6.48 -1.48 7.14
C GLY A 386 -6.65 0.02 6.91
N PHE A 387 -5.77 0.81 7.51
CA PHE A 387 -5.75 2.26 7.30
C PHE A 387 -5.15 2.61 5.95
N GLN A 388 -5.87 3.44 5.19
CA GLN A 388 -5.46 3.91 3.87
C GLN A 388 -5.65 5.42 3.76
N THR A 389 -4.73 6.09 3.08
CA THR A 389 -4.89 7.51 2.71
C THR A 389 -5.18 7.61 1.23
N ILE A 390 -6.37 8.05 0.90
CA ILE A 390 -6.87 8.14 -0.48
C ILE A 390 -7.18 9.61 -0.78
N SER A 391 -6.50 10.18 -1.75
CA SER A 391 -6.62 11.61 -2.10
C SER A 391 -6.49 12.54 -0.87
N GLY A 392 -5.54 12.23 0.02
CA GLY A 392 -5.27 13.02 1.22
C GLY A 392 -6.23 12.80 2.39
N VAL A 393 -7.24 11.95 2.25
CA VAL A 393 -8.20 11.61 3.30
C VAL A 393 -7.92 10.20 3.81
N LYS A 394 -7.89 10.05 5.14
CA LYS A 394 -7.67 8.76 5.80
C LYS A 394 -8.98 7.99 5.93
N TYR A 395 -8.92 6.69 5.68
CA TYR A 395 -10.01 5.73 5.80
C TYR A 395 -9.54 4.46 6.50
N TYR A 396 -10.47 3.64 6.94
CA TYR A 396 -10.17 2.28 7.43
C TYR A 396 -11.05 1.25 6.74
N PHE A 397 -10.42 0.18 6.27
CA PHE A 397 -11.07 -0.95 5.63
C PHE A 397 -10.84 -2.22 6.47
N GLU A 398 -11.90 -2.96 6.72
CA GLU A 398 -11.80 -4.26 7.39
C GLU A 398 -10.99 -5.27 6.57
N THR A 399 -10.71 -6.43 7.15
CA THR A 399 -10.00 -7.53 6.48
C THR A 399 -10.75 -8.06 5.24
N ASN A 400 -12.08 -7.87 5.19
CA ASN A 400 -12.92 -8.17 4.03
C ASN A 400 -13.00 -7.00 3.04
N GLY A 401 -12.22 -5.94 3.24
CA GLY A 401 -12.16 -4.75 2.39
C GLY A 401 -13.30 -3.74 2.60
N LEU A 402 -14.27 -3.98 3.51
CA LEU A 402 -15.38 -3.07 3.72
C LEU A 402 -14.92 -1.80 4.46
N MET A 403 -15.22 -0.62 3.90
CA MET A 403 -14.94 0.67 4.52
C MET A 403 -15.76 0.87 5.79
N LYS A 404 -15.08 1.22 6.86
CA LYS A 404 -15.73 1.54 8.14
C LYS A 404 -16.33 2.93 8.18
N LYS A 405 -17.47 3.02 8.87
CA LYS A 405 -18.18 4.25 9.22
C LYS A 405 -18.59 4.16 10.69
N GLY A 406 -18.66 5.29 11.38
CA GLY A 406 -18.97 5.32 12.81
C GLY A 406 -17.84 4.79 13.68
N TRP A 407 -18.17 4.27 14.85
CA TRP A 407 -17.22 3.70 15.81
C TRP A 407 -16.77 2.30 15.41
N PHE A 408 -15.47 2.03 15.55
CA PHE A 408 -14.90 0.71 15.33
C PHE A 408 -13.62 0.52 16.17
N LYS A 409 -13.19 -0.74 16.34
CA LYS A 409 -11.98 -1.08 17.11
C LYS A 409 -10.92 -1.67 16.21
N VAL A 410 -9.67 -1.25 16.44
CA VAL A 410 -8.49 -1.88 15.85
C VAL A 410 -7.52 -2.17 16.99
N ASN A 411 -7.17 -3.42 17.19
CA ASN A 411 -6.26 -3.88 18.25
C ASN A 411 -6.65 -3.33 19.64
N GLY A 412 -7.95 -3.36 19.96
CA GLY A 412 -8.47 -2.90 21.25
C GLY A 412 -8.65 -1.39 21.40
N THR A 413 -8.17 -0.58 20.45
CA THR A 413 -8.30 0.87 20.43
C THR A 413 -9.55 1.30 19.66
N ASP A 414 -10.32 2.24 20.22
CA ASP A 414 -11.51 2.80 19.59
C ASP A 414 -11.14 3.91 18.60
N TYR A 415 -11.72 3.82 17.42
CA TYR A 415 -11.61 4.79 16.33
C TYR A 415 -12.99 5.23 15.84
N TYR A 416 -13.06 6.38 15.21
CA TYR A 416 -14.27 6.85 14.57
C TYR A 416 -14.02 7.35 13.15
N ALA A 417 -14.82 6.89 12.23
CA ALA A 417 -14.90 7.43 10.87
C ALA A 417 -16.26 8.12 10.67
N SER A 418 -16.28 9.21 9.96
CA SER A 418 -17.51 9.95 9.62
C SER A 418 -18.48 9.09 8.80
N THR A 419 -19.67 9.61 8.54
CA THR A 419 -20.65 8.95 7.66
C THR A 419 -20.15 8.74 6.23
N SER A 420 -19.17 9.55 5.78
CA SER A 420 -18.48 9.35 4.51
C SER A 420 -17.32 8.34 4.60
N GLY A 421 -17.01 7.81 5.78
CA GLY A 421 -15.86 6.96 6.04
C GLY A 421 -14.57 7.73 6.33
N ALA A 422 -14.55 9.06 6.18
CA ALA A 422 -13.37 9.87 6.40
C ALA A 422 -12.96 9.89 7.88
N ILE A 423 -11.69 9.67 8.13
CA ILE A 423 -11.05 9.70 9.44
C ILE A 423 -10.31 11.01 9.59
N LYS A 424 -10.68 11.78 10.59
CA LYS A 424 -10.07 13.08 10.91
C LYS A 424 -10.42 13.49 12.35
N ALA A 425 -9.68 14.44 12.88
CA ALA A 425 -10.05 15.06 14.17
C ALA A 425 -11.46 15.63 14.12
N GLN A 426 -12.31 15.17 15.04
CA GLN A 426 -13.69 15.67 15.13
C GLN A 426 -14.37 15.35 16.46
N TRP A 427 -15.33 16.19 16.80
CA TRP A 427 -16.26 15.87 17.86
C TRP A 427 -17.29 14.84 17.38
N VAL A 428 -17.57 13.86 18.23
CA VAL A 428 -18.57 12.81 17.96
C VAL A 428 -19.59 12.81 19.08
N GLY A 429 -20.82 13.17 18.76
CA GLY A 429 -21.92 13.25 19.72
C GLY A 429 -22.93 12.12 19.53
N SER A 430 -23.49 11.65 20.65
CA SER A 430 -24.63 10.75 20.69
C SER A 430 -25.51 11.14 21.88
N GLY A 431 -26.63 11.83 21.60
CA GLY A 431 -27.46 12.42 22.66
C GLY A 431 -26.68 13.46 23.46
N ASN A 432 -26.64 13.29 24.79
CA ASN A 432 -25.91 14.18 25.70
C ASN A 432 -24.42 13.79 25.85
N ASN A 433 -23.99 12.69 25.22
CA ASN A 433 -22.64 12.15 25.32
C ASN A 433 -21.77 12.68 24.18
N TRP A 434 -20.60 13.22 24.53
CA TRP A 434 -19.65 13.75 23.57
C TRP A 434 -18.31 13.05 23.73
N TYR A 435 -17.72 12.74 22.60
CA TYR A 435 -16.38 12.16 22.45
C TYR A 435 -15.58 13.05 21.51
N TYR A 436 -14.29 12.92 21.55
CA TYR A 436 -13.42 13.51 20.56
C TYR A 436 -12.47 12.46 20.01
N VAL A 437 -12.22 12.53 18.74
CA VAL A 437 -11.18 11.72 18.10
C VAL A 437 -10.11 12.63 17.52
N ASP A 438 -8.86 12.20 17.62
CA ASP A 438 -7.71 12.92 17.10
C ASP A 438 -7.63 12.89 15.56
N ALA A 439 -6.56 13.42 14.98
CA ALA A 439 -6.35 13.45 13.53
C ALA A 439 -6.27 12.06 12.92
N ASP A 440 -5.90 11.06 13.70
CA ASP A 440 -5.88 9.66 13.30
C ASP A 440 -7.21 8.94 13.52
N GLY A 441 -8.21 9.67 13.96
CA GLY A 441 -9.53 9.13 14.28
C GLY A 441 -9.60 8.33 15.56
N LYS A 442 -8.51 8.31 16.35
CA LYS A 442 -8.43 7.58 17.60
C LYS A 442 -9.18 8.33 18.70
N MET A 443 -9.99 7.61 19.46
CA MET A 443 -10.70 8.16 20.62
C MET A 443 -9.70 8.65 21.67
N VAL A 444 -9.85 9.91 22.08
CA VAL A 444 -8.99 10.50 23.09
C VAL A 444 -9.52 10.27 24.50
N THR A 445 -8.62 10.24 25.46
CA THR A 445 -8.90 10.13 26.90
C THR A 445 -8.03 11.09 27.68
N GLY A 446 -8.36 11.36 28.95
CA GLY A 446 -7.62 12.28 29.78
C GLY A 446 -7.83 13.74 29.38
N PHE A 447 -6.89 14.60 29.79
CA PHE A 447 -6.92 16.01 29.43
C PHE A 447 -6.49 16.23 27.97
N GLN A 448 -7.29 17.01 27.25
CA GLN A 448 -7.04 17.38 25.86
C GLN A 448 -7.26 18.88 25.66
N THR A 449 -6.42 19.50 24.84
CA THR A 449 -6.64 20.88 24.39
C THR A 449 -7.13 20.83 22.94
N ILE A 450 -8.36 21.26 22.70
CA ILE A 450 -9.02 21.21 21.40
C ILE A 450 -9.47 22.63 21.04
N ALA A 451 -8.97 23.14 19.93
CA ALA A 451 -9.23 24.51 19.48
C ALA A 451 -8.99 25.56 20.58
N GLY A 452 -7.94 25.38 21.39
CA GLY A 452 -7.56 26.30 22.46
C GLY A 452 -8.31 26.14 23.77
N ALA A 453 -9.36 25.34 23.85
CA ALA A 453 -10.09 25.03 25.09
C ALA A 453 -9.66 23.66 25.64
N LYS A 454 -9.56 23.59 26.97
CA LYS A 454 -9.18 22.36 27.68
C LYS A 454 -10.45 21.55 28.01
N TYR A 455 -10.35 20.25 27.86
CA TYR A 455 -11.39 19.26 28.15
C TYR A 455 -10.83 18.07 28.90
N TYR A 456 -11.67 17.30 29.56
CA TYR A 456 -11.30 16.00 30.11
C TYR A 456 -12.22 14.90 29.62
N PHE A 457 -11.63 13.83 29.16
CA PHE A 457 -12.32 12.64 28.70
C PHE A 457 -12.00 11.47 29.65
N ALA A 458 -13.03 10.83 30.16
CA ALA A 458 -12.89 9.64 30.99
C ALA A 458 -12.15 8.51 30.22
N SER A 459 -11.77 7.45 30.90
CA SER A 459 -11.17 6.25 30.27
C SER A 459 -12.08 5.60 29.20
N SER A 460 -13.40 5.84 29.30
CA SER A 460 -14.40 5.45 28.29
C SER A 460 -14.45 6.37 27.07
N GLY A 461 -13.64 7.42 27.02
CA GLY A 461 -13.67 8.47 26.02
C GLY A 461 -14.78 9.51 26.20
N LEU A 462 -15.65 9.37 27.22
CA LEU A 462 -16.76 10.30 27.45
C LEU A 462 -16.24 11.63 28.01
N MET A 463 -16.57 12.73 27.34
CA MET A 463 -16.28 14.08 27.80
C MET A 463 -17.01 14.36 29.11
N GLN A 464 -16.29 14.83 30.09
CA GLN A 464 -16.85 15.17 31.40
C GLN A 464 -17.44 16.59 31.40
N LYS A 465 -18.53 16.74 32.14
CA LYS A 465 -19.27 17.99 32.36
C LYS A 465 -19.68 18.08 33.82
N GLY A 466 -19.76 19.29 34.36
CA GLY A 466 -20.04 19.49 35.76
C GLY A 466 -18.94 18.96 36.66
N TRP A 467 -19.27 18.50 37.84
CA TRP A 467 -18.33 17.91 38.80
C TRP A 467 -17.96 16.46 38.44
N PHE A 468 -16.69 16.14 38.50
CA PHE A 468 -16.18 14.79 38.31
C PHE A 468 -14.88 14.58 39.09
N LYS A 469 -14.47 13.32 39.27
CA LYS A 469 -13.28 12.97 40.05
C LYS A 469 -12.19 12.35 39.17
N ILE A 470 -10.95 12.78 39.44
CA ILE A 470 -9.75 12.15 38.89
C ILE A 470 -8.85 11.79 40.06
N ASN A 471 -8.55 10.50 40.24
CA ASN A 471 -7.72 9.99 41.33
C ASN A 471 -8.12 10.54 42.72
N GLY A 472 -9.42 10.63 42.96
CA GLY A 472 -9.98 11.12 44.23
C GLY A 472 -10.10 12.63 44.35
N ALA A 473 -9.45 13.44 43.51
CA ALA A 473 -9.59 14.88 43.50
C ALA A 473 -10.81 15.33 42.67
N ASP A 474 -11.50 16.37 43.11
CA ASP A 474 -12.65 16.95 42.44
C ASP A 474 -12.23 17.95 41.36
N TYR A 475 -12.86 17.83 40.21
CA TYR A 475 -12.70 18.71 39.06
C TYR A 475 -14.04 19.17 38.55
N TYR A 476 -14.06 20.29 37.87
CA TYR A 476 -15.28 20.82 37.24
C TYR A 476 -15.02 21.24 35.79
N ALA A 477 -15.93 20.86 34.94
CA ALA A 477 -16.01 21.36 33.56
C ALA A 477 -17.37 22.06 33.36
N THR A 478 -17.41 23.07 32.51
CA THR A 478 -18.65 23.78 32.14
C THR A 478 -19.67 22.85 31.49
N SER A 479 -20.88 23.32 31.25
CA SER A 479 -21.90 22.58 30.50
C SER A 479 -21.49 22.24 29.08
N SER A 480 -20.56 23.02 28.49
CA SER A 480 -19.93 22.72 27.20
C SER A 480 -18.79 21.69 27.31
N GLY A 481 -18.37 21.33 28.54
CA GLY A 481 -17.23 20.47 28.81
C GLY A 481 -15.90 21.20 28.90
N ALA A 482 -15.86 22.53 28.63
CA ALA A 482 -14.63 23.30 28.73
C ALA A 482 -14.16 23.42 30.17
N ILE A 483 -12.85 23.30 30.36
CA ILE A 483 -12.18 23.40 31.66
C ILE A 483 -11.42 24.75 31.68
N GLU A 484 -11.80 25.55 32.65
CA GLU A 484 -11.19 26.86 32.87
C GLU A 484 -11.33 27.27 34.34
N ALA A 485 -10.49 28.22 34.78
CA ALA A 485 -10.62 28.77 36.11
C ALA A 485 -11.95 29.50 36.26
N GLN A 486 -12.78 29.04 37.19
CA GLN A 486 -14.11 29.66 37.38
C GLN A 486 -14.70 29.43 38.77
N TRP A 487 -15.62 30.32 39.12
CA TRP A 487 -16.49 30.09 40.25
C TRP A 487 -17.62 29.14 39.91
N VAL A 488 -17.87 28.17 40.79
CA VAL A 488 -18.92 27.14 40.61
C VAL A 488 -19.80 27.12 41.82
N GLY A 489 -21.07 27.30 41.63
CA GLY A 489 -22.01 27.23 42.72
C GLY A 489 -23.23 28.16 42.56
N SER A 490 -24.07 28.19 43.58
CA SER A 490 -25.23 29.07 43.65
C SER A 490 -25.62 29.35 45.09
N GLY A 491 -26.26 30.50 45.33
CA GLY A 491 -26.66 30.91 46.68
C GLY A 491 -25.45 31.07 47.60
N ASN A 492 -25.45 30.33 48.71
CA ASN A 492 -24.36 30.39 49.71
C ASN A 492 -23.31 29.27 49.53
N THR A 493 -23.40 28.49 48.46
CA THR A 493 -22.51 27.33 48.23
C THR A 493 -21.65 27.62 47.03
N TRP A 494 -20.43 28.14 47.25
CA TRP A 494 -19.49 28.49 46.21
C TRP A 494 -18.18 27.73 46.33
N TYR A 495 -17.70 27.27 45.21
CA TYR A 495 -16.39 26.66 45.00
C TYR A 495 -15.60 27.43 43.97
N TYR A 496 -14.34 27.27 43.94
CA TYR A 496 -13.50 27.78 42.87
C TYR A 496 -12.68 26.62 42.30
N VAL A 497 -12.55 26.59 41.00
CA VAL A 497 -11.65 25.65 40.32
C VAL A 497 -10.56 26.47 39.63
N ASP A 498 -9.35 25.93 39.63
CA ASP A 498 -8.17 26.53 38.98
C ASP A 498 -8.25 26.38 37.44
N ALA A 499 -7.20 26.87 36.73
CA ALA A 499 -7.14 26.77 35.28
C ALA A 499 -7.10 25.32 34.75
N ASP A 500 -6.80 24.35 35.61
CA ASP A 500 -6.87 22.94 35.31
C ASP A 500 -8.21 22.32 35.65
N GLY A 501 -9.16 23.14 36.09
CA GLY A 501 -10.49 22.72 36.53
C GLY A 501 -10.51 22.00 37.86
N LYS A 502 -9.38 21.94 38.56
CA LYS A 502 -9.27 21.27 39.86
C LYS A 502 -9.85 22.13 40.97
N MET A 503 -10.67 21.54 41.80
CA MET A 503 -11.23 22.23 42.97
C MET A 503 -10.10 22.64 43.90
N VAL A 504 -10.11 23.94 44.29
CA VAL A 504 -9.12 24.48 45.18
C VAL A 504 -9.54 24.39 46.64
N THR A 505 -8.56 24.31 47.51
CA THR A 505 -8.75 24.32 48.97
C THR A 505 -7.73 25.28 49.60
N GLY A 506 -7.94 25.64 50.86
CA GLY A 506 -7.06 26.54 51.58
C GLY A 506 -7.18 28.00 51.09
N TYR A 507 -6.14 28.80 51.33
CA TYR A 507 -6.08 30.18 50.86
C TYR A 507 -5.80 30.27 49.37
N GLN A 508 -6.64 31.01 48.66
CA GLN A 508 -6.49 31.29 47.23
C GLN A 508 -6.61 32.79 46.97
N THR A 509 -5.88 33.26 45.97
CA THR A 509 -6.05 34.63 45.43
C THR A 509 -6.73 34.52 44.07
N VAL A 510 -7.94 34.98 43.97
CA VAL A 510 -8.73 34.97 42.73
C VAL A 510 -9.03 36.41 42.33
N ALA A 511 -8.65 36.79 41.11
CA ALA A 511 -8.82 38.15 40.60
C ALA A 511 -8.33 39.25 41.59
N GLY A 512 -7.22 38.99 42.26
CA GLY A 512 -6.61 39.92 43.22
C GLY A 512 -7.24 39.93 44.61
N ALA A 513 -8.34 39.21 44.86
CA ALA A 513 -8.96 39.10 46.17
C ALA A 513 -8.62 37.73 46.81
N LYS A 514 -8.40 37.74 48.13
CA LYS A 514 -8.06 36.54 48.91
C LYS A 514 -9.34 35.88 49.42
N TYR A 515 -9.37 34.58 49.33
CA TYR A 515 -10.45 33.70 49.80
C TYR A 515 -9.87 32.51 50.56
N TYR A 516 -10.71 31.86 51.37
CA TYR A 516 -10.38 30.58 51.97
C TYR A 516 -11.43 29.53 51.62
N PHE A 517 -10.96 28.40 51.17
CA PHE A 517 -11.80 27.24 50.85
C PHE A 517 -11.50 26.10 51.84
N ALA A 518 -12.56 25.57 52.45
CA ALA A 518 -12.42 24.41 53.35
C ALA A 518 -11.85 23.21 52.61
N GLU A 519 -11.50 22.12 53.32
CA GLU A 519 -11.06 20.85 52.71
C GLU A 519 -12.13 20.28 51.75
N SER A 520 -13.41 20.54 51.98
CA SER A 520 -14.53 20.22 51.08
C SER A 520 -14.55 21.05 49.81
N GLY A 521 -13.67 22.04 49.66
CA GLY A 521 -13.67 23.01 48.58
C GLY A 521 -14.69 24.17 48.77
N LEU A 522 -15.51 24.15 49.83
CA LEU A 522 -16.51 25.18 50.06
C LEU A 522 -15.86 26.50 50.47
N MET A 523 -16.15 27.59 49.74
CA MET A 523 -15.73 28.94 50.12
C MET A 523 -16.30 29.33 51.48
N GLN A 524 -15.45 29.79 52.36
CA GLN A 524 -15.85 30.21 53.66
C GLN A 524 -16.32 31.66 53.65
N THR A 525 -17.39 31.93 54.40
CA THR A 525 -17.97 33.28 54.63
C THR A 525 -18.30 33.43 56.10
N GLY A 526 -18.29 34.66 56.60
CA GLY A 526 -18.52 34.91 58.04
C GLY A 526 -17.36 34.39 58.88
N TRP A 527 -17.67 34.00 60.11
CA TRP A 527 -16.71 33.40 61.04
C TRP A 527 -16.50 31.94 60.80
N PHE A 528 -15.24 31.49 60.70
CA PHE A 528 -14.86 30.09 60.57
C PHE A 528 -13.56 29.79 61.32
N LYS A 529 -13.20 28.53 61.48
CA LYS A 529 -11.99 28.08 62.18
C LYS A 529 -11.02 27.36 61.23
N ILE A 530 -9.72 27.69 61.40
CA ILE A 530 -8.63 26.94 60.82
C ILE A 530 -7.68 26.54 61.96
N ASN A 531 -7.47 25.24 62.18
CA ASN A 531 -6.65 24.71 63.26
C ASN A 531 -6.98 25.29 64.66
N GLY A 532 -8.30 25.47 64.94
CA GLY A 532 -8.80 25.99 66.20
C GLY A 532 -8.85 27.52 66.32
N GLU A 533 -8.14 28.27 65.48
CA GLU A 533 -8.12 29.70 65.44
C GLU A 533 -9.30 30.29 64.63
N TYR A 534 -9.83 31.43 65.05
CA TYR A 534 -10.93 32.09 64.37
C TYR A 534 -10.44 33.00 63.22
N TYR A 535 -11.15 32.89 62.13
CA TYR A 535 -11.00 33.70 60.91
C TYR A 535 -12.34 34.25 60.46
N TYR A 536 -12.29 35.34 59.69
CA TYR A 536 -13.49 35.94 59.11
C TYR A 536 -13.29 36.29 57.65
N ALA A 537 -14.26 35.91 56.83
CA ALA A 537 -14.40 36.40 55.48
C ALA A 537 -15.71 37.21 55.34
N ALA A 538 -15.73 38.19 54.49
CA ALA A 538 -16.94 38.94 54.17
C ALA A 538 -18.03 38.03 53.59
N SER A 539 -19.25 38.49 53.48
CA SER A 539 -20.36 37.73 52.84
C SER A 539 -20.06 37.37 51.39
N SER A 540 -19.20 38.14 50.73
CA SER A 540 -18.64 37.81 49.38
C SER A 540 -17.56 36.74 49.42
N GLY A 541 -17.13 36.26 50.57
CA GLY A 541 -15.98 35.37 50.75
C GLY A 541 -14.63 36.07 50.78
N VAL A 542 -14.57 37.36 50.47
CA VAL A 542 -13.29 38.10 50.43
C VAL A 542 -12.71 38.24 51.83
N ILE A 543 -11.44 37.90 51.94
CA ILE A 543 -10.64 38.02 53.15
C ILE A 543 -9.79 39.30 53.02
N SER A 544 -9.95 40.18 53.98
CA SER A 544 -9.13 41.38 54.10
C SER A 544 -9.11 41.84 55.55
N ALA A 545 -8.12 42.67 55.89
CA ALA A 545 -8.10 43.31 57.19
C ALA A 545 -9.33 44.19 57.36
N GLN A 546 -10.15 43.93 58.38
CA GLN A 546 -11.39 44.67 58.60
C GLN A 546 -11.91 44.56 60.02
N TRP A 547 -12.69 45.54 60.41
CA TRP A 547 -13.50 45.48 61.62
C TRP A 547 -14.78 44.68 61.37
N VAL A 548 -15.09 43.74 62.26
CA VAL A 548 -16.25 42.88 62.17
C VAL A 548 -17.15 43.09 63.38
N LYS A 549 -18.40 43.44 63.14
CA LYS A 549 -19.40 43.52 64.20
C LYS A 549 -20.15 42.18 64.28
N SER A 550 -20.17 41.55 65.44
CA SER A 550 -20.95 40.36 65.68
C SER A 550 -21.72 40.52 66.99
N GLY A 551 -23.03 40.61 66.87
CA GLY A 551 -23.91 41.01 68.01
C GLY A 551 -23.56 42.42 68.52
N ASN A 552 -23.28 42.54 69.81
CA ASN A 552 -22.89 43.81 70.45
C ASN A 552 -21.37 44.03 70.48
N ASN A 553 -20.56 43.07 69.99
CA ASN A 553 -19.13 43.04 70.09
C ASN A 553 -18.48 43.43 68.75
N TRP A 554 -17.31 44.06 68.84
CA TRP A 554 -16.45 44.40 67.71
C TRP A 554 -15.17 43.56 67.80
N TYR A 555 -14.79 43.05 66.65
CA TYR A 555 -13.58 42.26 66.42
C TYR A 555 -12.78 42.91 65.33
N TYR A 556 -11.53 42.60 65.26
CA TYR A 556 -10.70 42.94 64.10
C TYR A 556 -10.02 41.69 63.56
N VAL A 557 -9.98 41.60 62.28
CA VAL A 557 -9.23 40.54 61.61
C VAL A 557 -8.09 41.14 60.78
N ASP A 558 -6.95 40.46 60.73
CA ASP A 558 -5.77 40.89 59.97
C ASP A 558 -5.98 40.68 58.44
N ALA A 559 -4.95 40.97 57.64
CA ALA A 559 -4.99 40.82 56.19
C ALA A 559 -5.13 39.36 55.74
N ASN A 560 -4.97 38.36 56.62
CA ASN A 560 -5.23 36.96 56.38
C ASN A 560 -6.60 36.52 56.92
N GLY A 561 -7.39 37.47 57.41
CA GLY A 561 -8.68 37.20 58.02
C GLY A 561 -8.60 36.62 59.41
N LYS A 562 -7.42 36.47 60.02
CA LYS A 562 -7.27 35.91 61.36
C LYS A 562 -7.74 36.90 62.40
N MET A 563 -8.54 36.44 63.32
CA MET A 563 -8.99 37.24 64.45
C MET A 563 -7.80 37.62 65.35
N VAL A 564 -7.68 38.91 65.62
CA VAL A 564 -6.58 39.38 66.47
C VAL A 564 -6.98 39.38 67.94
N THR A 565 -6.02 39.15 68.80
CA THR A 565 -6.16 39.18 70.29
C THR A 565 -5.00 39.98 70.85
N GLY A 566 -5.15 40.47 72.08
CA GLY A 566 -4.13 41.30 72.73
C GLY A 566 -4.01 42.68 72.13
N ASP A 567 -2.82 43.30 72.25
CA ASP A 567 -2.54 44.64 71.69
C ASP A 567 -2.18 44.51 70.19
N TYR A 568 -2.97 45.11 69.32
CA TYR A 568 -2.80 45.06 67.87
C TYR A 568 -2.84 46.43 67.20
N LYS A 569 -1.89 46.76 66.32
CA LYS A 569 -1.73 48.03 65.68
C LYS A 569 -2.54 48.11 64.37
N ILE A 570 -3.52 49.03 64.35
CA ILE A 570 -4.36 49.27 63.16
C ILE A 570 -4.19 50.72 62.77
N ASN A 571 -3.77 51.03 61.55
CA ASN A 571 -3.57 52.38 61.03
C ASN A 571 -2.78 53.29 61.99
N LYS A 572 -1.65 52.85 62.51
CA LYS A 572 -0.74 53.49 63.42
C LYS A 572 -1.31 53.65 64.87
N LYS A 573 -2.53 53.21 65.18
CA LYS A 573 -3.16 53.24 66.49
C LYS A 573 -3.21 51.83 67.08
N VAL A 574 -2.89 51.69 68.37
CA VAL A 574 -2.97 50.39 69.06
C VAL A 574 -4.37 50.21 69.64
N TYR A 575 -4.94 49.10 69.39
CA TYR A 575 -6.22 48.65 69.95
C TYR A 575 -5.99 47.35 70.74
N ARG A 576 -6.73 47.24 71.87
CA ARG A 576 -6.62 46.06 72.72
C ARG A 576 -7.82 45.13 72.56
N PHE A 577 -7.56 43.89 72.42
CA PHE A 577 -8.57 42.84 72.30
C PHE A 577 -8.43 41.80 73.43
N ASP A 578 -9.53 41.30 73.90
CA ASP A 578 -9.48 40.20 74.92
C ASP A 578 -9.02 38.88 74.26
N ALA A 579 -8.93 37.82 75.11
CA ALA A 579 -8.56 36.48 74.62
C ALA A 579 -9.57 35.87 73.64
N ASN A 580 -10.83 36.40 73.60
CA ASN A 580 -11.85 35.96 72.67
C ASN A 580 -11.90 36.89 71.45
N GLY A 581 -10.97 37.83 71.31
CA GLY A 581 -10.89 38.75 70.20
C GLY A 581 -11.86 39.94 70.24
N VAL A 582 -12.54 40.15 71.39
CA VAL A 582 -13.50 41.30 71.55
C VAL A 582 -12.67 42.58 71.81
N TRP A 583 -12.96 43.60 71.06
CA TRP A 583 -12.34 44.93 71.26
C TRP A 583 -12.73 45.47 72.61
N LEU A 584 -11.70 45.74 73.41
CA LEU A 584 -11.80 46.43 74.70
C LEU A 584 -11.71 47.97 74.48
N ARG A 585 -12.83 48.65 74.58
CA ARG A 585 -12.93 50.06 74.39
C ARG A 585 -12.10 50.89 75.39
#